data_0b6e321e493d5a80dd8956d491767df7
#
_entry.id   0b6e321e493d5a80dd8956d491767df7
#
_cell.length_a   1.000
_cell.length_b   1.000
_cell.length_c   1.000
_cell.angle_alpha   90.00
_cell.angle_beta   90.00
_cell.angle_gamma   90.00
#
_symmetry.space_group_name_H-M   'P 1'
#
loop_
_entity.id
_entity.type
_entity.pdbx_description
1 polymer ?
#
loop_
_entity_poly.entity_id
_entity_poly.type
_entity_poly.pdbx_seq_one_letter_code
_entity_poly.pdbx_strand_id
1 'polypeptide(L)'
;NGPDEKLIREHLKAYQKLQVSFVRDGGDYLHVSQRAREIAPEYGIDYRTPVFAIHKKGHYGGIVGRSFETMEEYASLVKEVKQEGGDFIKIMTTGIMDFDTDGTITGSALSFQEVREMVHIAHEEGFSVMSHTNGAEAVKEAALAGADSIEHGNYVDEEALNIMAERGTIWVPTITVVKNLLGKGRFSDQVLRKIWEQ
;
A
#
# COMPACT_ATOMS: atom_id res chain seq x y z
N ASN A 1 -17.71 14.98 2.73
CA ASN A 1 -18.32 14.29 3.85
C ASN A 1 -17.18 13.63 4.63
N GLY A 2 -17.11 13.88 5.94
CA GLY A 2 -16.11 13.27 6.84
C GLY A 2 -16.38 11.80 7.15
N PRO A 3 -15.67 11.23 8.16
CA PRO A 3 -15.84 9.83 8.58
C PRO A 3 -17.26 9.49 8.98
N ASP A 4 -17.78 8.37 8.45
CA ASP A 4 -19.03 7.77 8.94
C ASP A 4 -18.70 6.81 10.09
N GLU A 5 -18.83 7.28 11.31
CA GLU A 5 -18.49 6.50 12.50
C GLU A 5 -19.33 5.22 12.64
N LYS A 6 -20.59 5.23 12.21
CA LYS A 6 -21.43 4.03 12.24
C LYS A 6 -20.85 2.93 11.33
N LEU A 7 -20.46 3.30 10.11
CA LEU A 7 -19.86 2.37 9.17
C LEU A 7 -18.50 1.87 9.66
N ILE A 8 -17.66 2.74 10.24
CA ILE A 8 -16.39 2.36 10.86
C ILE A 8 -16.62 1.30 11.95
N ARG A 9 -17.56 1.52 12.84
CA ARG A 9 -17.91 0.56 13.92
C ARG A 9 -18.43 -0.77 13.38
N GLU A 10 -19.23 -0.75 12.32
CA GLU A 10 -19.70 -1.97 11.65
C GLU A 10 -18.54 -2.79 11.09
N HIS A 11 -17.56 -2.14 10.44
CA HIS A 11 -16.37 -2.81 9.91
C HIS A 11 -15.46 -3.34 11.02
N LEU A 12 -15.18 -2.56 12.06
CA LEU A 12 -14.36 -3.00 13.20
C LEU A 12 -14.99 -4.19 13.92
N LYS A 13 -16.32 -4.19 14.09
CA LYS A 13 -17.05 -5.33 14.64
C LYS A 13 -16.95 -6.58 13.75
N ALA A 14 -16.91 -6.42 12.42
CA ALA A 14 -16.72 -7.54 11.52
C ALA A 14 -15.29 -8.11 11.65
N TYR A 15 -14.27 -7.27 11.75
CA TYR A 15 -12.89 -7.71 12.02
C TYR A 15 -12.78 -8.44 13.36
N GLN A 16 -13.37 -7.90 14.43
CA GLN A 16 -13.40 -8.54 15.75
C GLN A 16 -14.02 -9.94 15.70
N LYS A 17 -15.15 -10.12 14.99
CA LYS A 17 -15.80 -11.42 14.82
C LYS A 17 -14.92 -12.43 14.07
N LEU A 18 -14.06 -11.95 13.18
CA LEU A 18 -13.08 -12.75 12.44
C LEU A 18 -11.76 -12.92 13.20
N GLN A 19 -11.69 -12.48 14.45
CA GLN A 19 -10.50 -12.53 15.32
C GLN A 19 -9.29 -11.77 14.74
N VAL A 20 -9.54 -10.74 13.94
CA VAL A 20 -8.50 -9.83 13.47
C VAL A 20 -8.19 -8.86 14.62
N SER A 21 -6.99 -8.92 15.17
CA SER A 21 -6.54 -8.10 16.29
C SER A 21 -5.55 -7.01 15.91
N PHE A 22 -5.05 -7.04 14.67
CA PHE A 22 -4.10 -6.06 14.14
C PHE A 22 -4.46 -5.68 12.70
N VAL A 23 -4.48 -4.38 12.43
CA VAL A 23 -4.77 -3.82 11.09
C VAL A 23 -3.72 -2.77 10.74
N ARG A 24 -3.18 -2.86 9.53
CA ARG A 24 -2.46 -1.79 8.86
C ARG A 24 -3.26 -1.38 7.62
N ASP A 25 -3.69 -0.14 7.54
CA ASP A 25 -4.41 0.35 6.37
C ASP A 25 -3.47 1.06 5.38
N GLY A 26 -4.01 1.48 4.23
CA GLY A 26 -3.26 2.18 3.20
C GLY A 26 -3.39 3.70 3.26
N GLY A 27 -4.08 4.23 4.26
CA GLY A 27 -4.39 5.66 4.38
C GLY A 27 -5.55 6.13 3.49
N ASP A 28 -6.03 7.30 3.78
CA ASP A 28 -7.03 8.02 2.98
C ASP A 28 -6.89 9.54 3.21
N TYR A 29 -7.57 10.36 2.43
CA TYR A 29 -7.55 11.82 2.57
C TYR A 29 -8.84 12.39 3.20
N LEU A 30 -9.71 11.53 3.75
CA LEU A 30 -10.97 11.92 4.39
C LEU A 30 -10.93 11.75 5.91
N HIS A 31 -9.77 11.40 6.48
CA HIS A 31 -9.53 11.13 7.90
C HIS A 31 -10.32 9.93 8.46
N VAL A 32 -10.78 9.02 7.59
CA VAL A 32 -11.52 7.82 7.99
C VAL A 32 -10.63 6.85 8.77
N SER A 33 -9.40 6.64 8.28
CA SER A 33 -8.40 5.77 8.91
C SER A 33 -7.96 6.27 10.29
N GLN A 34 -7.78 7.58 10.45
CA GLN A 34 -7.47 8.19 11.75
C GLN A 34 -8.63 7.98 12.75
N ARG A 35 -9.87 8.21 12.30
CA ARG A 35 -11.04 7.96 13.15
C ARG A 35 -11.22 6.48 13.47
N ALA A 36 -10.96 5.58 12.50
CA ALA A 36 -10.99 4.14 12.75
C ALA A 36 -9.94 3.72 13.80
N ARG A 37 -8.70 4.26 13.73
CA ARG A 37 -7.66 4.01 14.75
C ARG A 37 -8.08 4.42 16.16
N GLU A 38 -8.77 5.56 16.30
CA GLU A 38 -9.26 6.02 17.62
C GLU A 38 -10.31 5.07 18.21
N ILE A 39 -11.17 4.49 17.37
CA ILE A 39 -12.28 3.61 17.78
C ILE A 39 -11.84 2.15 17.93
N ALA A 40 -10.86 1.70 17.15
CA ALA A 40 -10.44 0.29 17.06
C ALA A 40 -10.13 -0.38 18.42
N PRO A 41 -9.52 0.30 19.42
CA PRO A 41 -9.30 -0.29 20.74
C PRO A 41 -10.56 -0.78 21.45
N GLU A 42 -11.72 -0.20 21.19
CA GLU A 42 -13.02 -0.65 21.74
C GLU A 42 -13.38 -2.07 21.27
N TYR A 43 -12.78 -2.52 20.16
CA TYR A 43 -12.97 -3.84 19.54
C TYR A 43 -11.78 -4.77 19.77
N GLY A 44 -10.77 -4.36 20.56
CA GLY A 44 -9.54 -5.13 20.79
C GLY A 44 -8.61 -5.18 19.58
N ILE A 45 -8.66 -4.17 18.72
CA ILE A 45 -7.88 -4.08 17.50
C ILE A 45 -6.79 -3.01 17.65
N ASP A 46 -5.52 -3.39 17.44
CA ASP A 46 -4.42 -2.46 17.21
C ASP A 46 -4.46 -2.01 15.73
N TYR A 47 -4.79 -0.75 15.51
CA TYR A 47 -5.00 -0.19 14.19
C TYR A 47 -3.91 0.84 13.86
N ARG A 48 -3.19 0.62 12.77
CA ARG A 48 -2.09 1.47 12.31
C ARG A 48 -2.43 2.09 10.95
N THR A 49 -2.09 3.37 10.78
CA THR A 49 -2.38 4.11 9.56
C THR A 49 -1.25 5.05 9.17
N PRO A 50 -0.95 5.21 7.87
CA PRO A 50 -0.04 6.25 7.36
C PRO A 50 -0.73 7.61 7.24
N VAL A 51 -1.97 7.76 7.70
CA VAL A 51 -2.88 8.89 7.48
C VAL A 51 -3.32 8.97 6.02
N PHE A 52 -2.39 9.20 5.09
CA PHE A 52 -2.60 9.17 3.64
C PHE A 52 -1.42 8.47 2.93
N ALA A 53 -1.68 7.94 1.75
CA ALA A 53 -0.62 7.45 0.88
C ALA A 53 0.07 8.63 0.17
N ILE A 54 1.34 8.46 -0.22
CA ILE A 54 2.09 9.46 -0.98
C ILE A 54 2.43 8.88 -2.36
N HIS A 55 2.11 9.63 -3.41
CA HIS A 55 2.39 9.22 -4.78
C HIS A 55 2.97 10.37 -5.61
N LYS A 56 3.77 10.04 -6.63
CA LYS A 56 4.26 11.04 -7.56
C LYS A 56 3.13 11.54 -8.45
N LYS A 57 3.08 12.83 -8.73
CA LYS A 57 2.09 13.44 -9.63
C LYS A 57 2.09 12.76 -10.99
N GLY A 58 0.91 12.46 -11.51
CA GLY A 58 0.75 11.70 -12.77
C GLY A 58 0.92 10.18 -12.65
N HIS A 59 1.30 9.65 -11.48
CA HIS A 59 1.38 8.21 -11.19
C HIS A 59 0.16 7.72 -10.40
N TYR A 60 0.08 6.41 -10.21
CA TYR A 60 -0.99 5.77 -9.42
C TYR A 60 -0.97 6.23 -7.96
N GLY A 61 -2.16 6.40 -7.36
CA GLY A 61 -2.33 6.69 -5.93
C GLY A 61 -3.31 7.81 -5.58
N GLY A 62 -3.76 8.58 -6.57
CA GLY A 62 -4.60 9.77 -6.35
C GLY A 62 -5.97 9.51 -5.70
N ILE A 63 -6.43 8.27 -5.63
CA ILE A 63 -7.69 7.90 -4.96
C ILE A 63 -7.56 7.74 -3.43
N VAL A 64 -6.35 7.61 -2.92
CA VAL A 64 -6.09 7.36 -1.48
C VAL A 64 -4.99 8.25 -0.91
N GLY A 65 -4.33 9.05 -1.75
CA GLY A 65 -3.11 9.73 -1.36
C GLY A 65 -2.96 11.15 -1.86
N ARG A 66 -1.88 11.79 -1.41
CA ARG A 66 -1.45 13.12 -1.81
C ARG A 66 -0.25 13.02 -2.74
N SER A 67 -0.20 13.91 -3.73
CA SER A 67 0.86 13.89 -4.75
C SER A 67 2.00 14.83 -4.41
N PHE A 68 3.19 14.47 -4.88
CA PHE A 68 4.38 15.32 -4.91
C PHE A 68 4.95 15.41 -6.33
N GLU A 69 5.68 16.48 -6.63
CA GLU A 69 6.45 16.66 -7.87
C GLU A 69 7.95 16.63 -7.61
N THR A 70 8.41 17.16 -6.47
CA THR A 70 9.82 17.20 -6.06
C THR A 70 10.06 16.45 -4.75
N MET A 71 11.32 16.07 -4.46
CA MET A 71 11.66 15.39 -3.20
C MET A 71 11.51 16.30 -1.98
N GLU A 72 11.60 17.62 -2.14
CA GLU A 72 11.29 18.57 -1.08
C GLU A 72 9.81 18.56 -0.71
N GLU A 73 8.92 18.45 -1.71
CA GLU A 73 7.49 18.28 -1.47
C GLU A 73 7.19 16.93 -0.81
N TYR A 74 7.86 15.84 -1.26
CA TYR A 74 7.75 14.54 -0.61
C TYR A 74 8.17 14.61 0.86
N ALA A 75 9.32 15.20 1.16
CA ALA A 75 9.81 15.40 2.54
C ALA A 75 8.82 16.21 3.40
N SER A 76 8.14 17.18 2.79
CA SER A 76 7.11 17.97 3.47
C SER A 76 5.88 17.12 3.81
N LEU A 77 5.45 16.22 2.88
CA LEU A 77 4.36 15.30 3.14
C LEU A 77 4.71 14.26 4.22
N VAL A 78 5.95 13.77 4.27
CA VAL A 78 6.42 12.87 5.34
C VAL A 78 6.33 13.57 6.71
N LYS A 79 6.73 14.84 6.80
CA LYS A 79 6.59 15.64 8.03
C LYS A 79 5.12 15.87 8.39
N GLU A 80 4.24 16.04 7.41
CA GLU A 80 2.81 16.18 7.65
C GLU A 80 2.22 14.88 8.24
N VAL A 81 2.58 13.71 7.69
CA VAL A 81 2.22 12.40 8.27
C VAL A 81 2.66 12.33 9.75
N LYS A 82 3.88 12.79 10.07
CA LYS A 82 4.40 12.83 11.43
C LYS A 82 3.59 13.75 12.35
N GLN A 83 3.23 14.94 11.87
CA GLN A 83 2.41 15.91 12.61
C GLN A 83 0.99 15.39 12.87
N GLU A 84 0.42 14.65 11.92
CA GLU A 84 -0.90 14.03 12.03
C GLU A 84 -0.88 12.69 12.79
N GLY A 85 0.29 12.28 13.30
CA GLY A 85 0.45 11.09 14.12
C GLY A 85 0.37 9.77 13.33
N GLY A 86 0.79 9.77 12.08
CA GLY A 86 0.88 8.54 11.28
C GLY A 86 1.87 7.54 11.88
N ASP A 87 1.64 6.26 11.64
CA ASP A 87 2.42 5.16 12.20
C ASP A 87 3.58 4.72 11.27
N PHE A 88 3.47 4.98 9.97
CA PHE A 88 4.43 4.62 8.92
C PHE A 88 4.17 5.46 7.66
N ILE A 89 5.07 5.39 6.68
CA ILE A 89 4.88 6.05 5.37
C ILE A 89 4.38 5.03 4.36
N LYS A 90 3.30 5.34 3.64
CA LYS A 90 2.80 4.56 2.49
C LYS A 90 3.16 5.27 1.20
N ILE A 91 3.91 4.57 0.32
CA ILE A 91 4.30 5.08 -1.00
C ILE A 91 3.71 4.20 -2.11
N MET A 92 3.56 4.81 -3.30
CA MET A 92 3.14 4.13 -4.53
C MET A 92 4.30 4.19 -5.53
N THR A 93 4.92 3.05 -5.80
CA THR A 93 6.09 2.97 -6.72
C THR A 93 5.72 2.53 -8.12
N THR A 94 4.59 1.84 -8.28
CA THR A 94 4.06 1.37 -9.57
C THR A 94 2.57 1.63 -9.69
N GLY A 95 1.99 1.30 -10.85
CA GLY A 95 0.55 1.14 -11.01
C GLY A 95 0.03 -0.18 -10.44
N ILE A 96 -1.21 -0.50 -10.77
CA ILE A 96 -1.86 -1.77 -10.41
C ILE A 96 -1.77 -2.77 -11.56
N MET A 97 -2.09 -4.03 -11.29
CA MET A 97 -2.33 -5.01 -12.35
C MET A 97 -3.40 -4.48 -13.31
N ASP A 98 -3.19 -4.70 -14.61
CA ASP A 98 -4.24 -4.53 -15.59
C ASP A 98 -5.14 -5.78 -15.55
N PHE A 99 -6.37 -5.62 -15.07
CA PHE A 99 -7.34 -6.72 -14.96
C PHE A 99 -7.98 -7.13 -16.30
N ASP A 100 -7.68 -6.40 -17.38
CA ASP A 100 -8.12 -6.72 -18.74
C ASP A 100 -6.99 -7.33 -19.57
N THR A 101 -5.72 -7.17 -19.16
CA THR A 101 -4.53 -7.67 -19.87
C THR A 101 -3.58 -8.37 -18.91
N ASP A 102 -3.52 -9.69 -18.98
CA ASP A 102 -2.63 -10.53 -18.19
C ASP A 102 -1.15 -10.12 -18.37
N GLY A 103 -0.38 -10.15 -17.27
CA GLY A 103 1.05 -9.82 -17.27
C GLY A 103 1.38 -8.34 -17.37
N THR A 104 0.39 -7.44 -17.30
CA THR A 104 0.59 -6.00 -17.47
C THR A 104 0.35 -5.23 -16.17
N ILE A 105 1.22 -4.25 -15.91
CA ILE A 105 1.08 -3.25 -14.84
C ILE A 105 0.71 -1.91 -15.48
N THR A 106 -0.29 -1.23 -14.94
CA THR A 106 -0.72 0.08 -15.46
C THR A 106 0.28 1.18 -15.09
N GLY A 107 0.44 2.16 -15.98
CA GLY A 107 1.34 3.29 -15.77
C GLY A 107 2.83 2.91 -15.76
N SER A 108 3.68 3.82 -15.32
CA SER A 108 5.13 3.63 -15.19
C SER A 108 5.55 3.44 -13.74
N ALA A 109 6.60 2.64 -13.51
CA ALA A 109 7.27 2.56 -12.22
C ALA A 109 8.08 3.85 -11.95
N LEU A 110 8.30 4.16 -10.67
CA LEU A 110 9.33 5.11 -10.26
C LEU A 110 10.71 4.50 -10.49
N SER A 111 11.71 5.35 -10.71
CA SER A 111 13.10 4.89 -10.80
C SER A 111 13.63 4.43 -9.44
N PHE A 112 14.62 3.52 -9.47
CA PHE A 112 15.32 3.06 -8.26
C PHE A 112 15.83 4.23 -7.41
N GLN A 113 16.41 5.27 -8.04
CA GLN A 113 16.95 6.43 -7.33
C GLN A 113 15.86 7.19 -6.60
N GLU A 114 14.70 7.40 -7.21
CA GLU A 114 13.55 8.07 -6.57
C GLU A 114 13.06 7.26 -5.38
N VAL A 115 12.85 5.95 -5.56
CA VAL A 115 12.38 5.07 -4.48
C VAL A 115 13.38 5.05 -3.32
N ARG A 116 14.69 4.95 -3.62
CA ARG A 116 15.74 4.98 -2.61
C ARG A 116 15.77 6.28 -1.81
N GLU A 117 15.62 7.42 -2.49
CA GLU A 117 15.57 8.72 -1.84
C GLU A 117 14.32 8.88 -0.97
N MET A 118 13.15 8.43 -1.46
CA MET A 118 11.91 8.42 -0.69
C MET A 118 12.03 7.58 0.58
N VAL A 119 12.58 6.37 0.46
CA VAL A 119 12.80 5.48 1.62
C VAL A 119 13.77 6.12 2.61
N HIS A 120 14.88 6.68 2.12
CA HIS A 120 15.84 7.36 2.97
C HIS A 120 15.22 8.51 3.77
N ILE A 121 14.47 9.40 3.11
CA ILE A 121 13.78 10.52 3.78
C ILE A 121 12.80 10.03 4.85
N ALA A 122 12.05 8.97 4.58
CA ALA A 122 11.11 8.39 5.54
C ALA A 122 11.83 7.79 6.76
N HIS A 123 12.94 7.06 6.53
CA HIS A 123 13.75 6.46 7.59
C HIS A 123 14.43 7.52 8.46
N GLU A 124 14.94 8.62 7.88
CA GLU A 124 15.52 9.75 8.64
C GLU A 124 14.48 10.42 9.56
N GLU A 125 13.21 10.42 9.18
CA GLU A 125 12.11 10.90 10.03
C GLU A 125 11.61 9.86 11.05
N GLY A 126 12.17 8.64 11.04
CA GLY A 126 11.90 7.56 11.99
C GLY A 126 10.75 6.63 11.58
N PHE A 127 10.33 6.64 10.31
CA PHE A 127 9.25 5.82 9.81
C PHE A 127 9.73 4.60 9.05
N SER A 128 9.03 3.49 9.18
CA SER A 128 9.07 2.40 8.22
C SER A 128 8.27 2.76 6.96
N VAL A 129 8.60 2.09 5.84
CA VAL A 129 7.99 2.34 4.54
C VAL A 129 7.19 1.13 4.06
N MET A 130 5.89 1.34 3.86
CA MET A 130 4.97 0.41 3.19
C MET A 130 4.88 0.79 1.71
N SER A 131 5.32 -0.09 0.81
CA SER A 131 5.37 0.19 -0.63
C SER A 131 4.33 -0.61 -1.42
N HIS A 132 3.42 0.10 -2.10
CA HIS A 132 2.63 -0.51 -3.18
C HIS A 132 3.56 -0.71 -4.39
N THR A 133 3.82 -1.96 -4.74
CA THR A 133 4.78 -2.30 -5.79
C THR A 133 4.34 -3.59 -6.49
N ASN A 134 4.30 -3.57 -7.82
CA ASN A 134 4.00 -4.71 -8.66
C ASN A 134 5.05 -4.87 -9.76
N GLY A 135 5.26 -6.11 -10.22
CA GLY A 135 6.25 -6.45 -11.23
C GLY A 135 7.62 -6.76 -10.62
N ALA A 136 8.27 -7.82 -11.11
CA ALA A 136 9.50 -8.36 -10.53
C ALA A 136 10.62 -7.31 -10.38
N GLU A 137 10.91 -6.55 -11.43
CA GLU A 137 11.98 -5.54 -11.40
C GLU A 137 11.71 -4.44 -10.37
N ALA A 138 10.47 -3.90 -10.33
CA ALA A 138 10.13 -2.87 -9.38
C ALA A 138 10.15 -3.37 -7.92
N VAL A 139 9.79 -4.65 -7.69
CA VAL A 139 9.88 -5.29 -6.36
C VAL A 139 11.34 -5.43 -5.93
N LYS A 140 12.24 -5.88 -6.84
CA LYS A 140 13.70 -5.94 -6.59
C LYS A 140 14.23 -4.56 -6.21
N GLU A 141 13.92 -3.56 -7.03
CA GLU A 141 14.36 -2.18 -6.81
C GLU A 141 13.83 -1.60 -5.47
N ALA A 142 12.56 -1.80 -5.15
CA ALA A 142 11.99 -1.33 -3.88
C ALA A 142 12.62 -2.01 -2.67
N ALA A 143 12.86 -3.33 -2.72
CA ALA A 143 13.56 -4.07 -1.66
C ALA A 143 15.02 -3.63 -1.52
N LEU A 144 15.74 -3.44 -2.63
CA LEU A 144 17.12 -2.91 -2.64
C LEU A 144 17.20 -1.48 -2.12
N ALA A 145 16.17 -0.67 -2.38
CA ALA A 145 16.05 0.69 -1.88
C ALA A 145 15.78 0.74 -0.37
N GLY A 146 15.40 -0.38 0.26
CA GLY A 146 15.18 -0.50 1.69
C GLY A 146 13.71 -0.37 2.12
N ALA A 147 12.74 -0.58 1.24
CA ALA A 147 11.33 -0.65 1.63
C ALA A 147 11.11 -1.74 2.68
N ASP A 148 10.43 -1.42 3.78
CA ASP A 148 10.24 -2.34 4.90
C ASP A 148 9.16 -3.39 4.60
N SER A 149 8.15 -3.02 3.82
CA SER A 149 7.18 -3.99 3.29
C SER A 149 6.77 -3.68 1.86
N ILE A 150 6.53 -4.76 1.09
CA ILE A 150 5.96 -4.74 -0.25
C ILE A 150 4.53 -5.25 -0.16
N GLU A 151 3.59 -4.40 -0.56
CA GLU A 151 2.18 -4.75 -0.69
C GLU A 151 1.91 -5.21 -2.11
N HIS A 152 1.12 -6.24 -2.25
CA HIS A 152 0.78 -6.95 -3.47
C HIS A 152 1.95 -7.76 -4.03
N GLY A 153 2.93 -7.14 -4.69
CA GLY A 153 4.05 -7.86 -5.30
C GLY A 153 3.59 -8.80 -6.40
N ASN A 154 2.54 -8.42 -7.17
CA ASN A 154 2.05 -9.25 -8.24
C ASN A 154 3.11 -9.40 -9.33
N TYR A 155 3.19 -10.57 -9.97
CA TYR A 155 4.19 -10.92 -10.98
C TYR A 155 5.64 -10.93 -10.45
N VAL A 156 5.81 -11.21 -9.14
CA VAL A 156 7.12 -11.39 -8.53
C VAL A 156 7.77 -12.68 -9.04
N ASP A 157 9.08 -12.65 -9.25
CA ASP A 157 9.90 -13.81 -9.60
C ASP A 157 10.73 -14.32 -8.40
N GLU A 158 11.40 -15.47 -8.59
CA GLU A 158 12.23 -16.08 -7.54
C GLU A 158 13.39 -15.17 -7.11
N GLU A 159 13.98 -14.41 -8.05
CA GLU A 159 15.06 -13.47 -7.75
C GLU A 159 14.57 -12.34 -6.83
N ALA A 160 13.39 -11.78 -7.12
CA ALA A 160 12.78 -10.74 -6.27
C ALA A 160 12.50 -11.27 -4.86
N LEU A 161 11.98 -12.50 -4.73
CA LEU A 161 11.73 -13.14 -3.44
C LEU A 161 13.04 -13.35 -2.65
N ASN A 162 14.11 -13.77 -3.31
CA ASN A 162 15.42 -13.93 -2.67
C ASN A 162 15.97 -12.58 -2.19
N ILE A 163 15.89 -11.54 -3.00
CA ILE A 163 16.32 -10.18 -2.62
C ILE A 163 15.49 -9.67 -1.43
N MET A 164 14.18 -9.84 -1.43
CA MET A 164 13.33 -9.46 -0.30
C MET A 164 13.75 -10.19 0.98
N ALA A 165 14.01 -11.50 0.89
CA ALA A 165 14.47 -12.31 2.03
C ALA A 165 15.83 -11.83 2.56
N GLU A 166 16.79 -11.55 1.68
CA GLU A 166 18.12 -11.04 2.05
C GLU A 166 18.05 -9.64 2.70
N ARG A 167 17.11 -8.81 2.27
CA ARG A 167 16.90 -7.45 2.80
C ARG A 167 16.01 -7.41 4.04
N GLY A 168 15.35 -8.51 4.37
CA GLY A 168 14.38 -8.57 5.46
C GLY A 168 13.07 -7.83 5.14
N THR A 169 12.78 -7.59 3.86
CA THR A 169 11.56 -6.94 3.40
C THR A 169 10.36 -7.86 3.60
N ILE A 170 9.32 -7.38 4.26
CA ILE A 170 8.09 -8.15 4.50
C ILE A 170 7.23 -8.14 3.23
N TRP A 171 6.74 -9.32 2.82
CA TRP A 171 5.77 -9.42 1.72
C TRP A 171 4.35 -9.58 2.23
N VAL A 172 3.42 -8.74 1.74
CA VAL A 172 1.98 -8.80 2.01
C VAL A 172 1.23 -9.01 0.69
N PRO A 173 1.04 -10.25 0.23
CA PRO A 173 0.67 -10.58 -1.15
C PRO A 173 -0.79 -10.26 -1.52
N THR A 174 -1.65 -9.92 -0.58
CA THR A 174 -3.06 -9.51 -0.81
C THR A 174 -3.85 -10.40 -1.78
N ILE A 175 -3.60 -11.70 -1.76
CA ILE A 175 -4.06 -12.71 -2.73
C ILE A 175 -5.58 -12.76 -2.96
N THR A 176 -6.38 -12.32 -2.00
CA THR A 176 -7.85 -12.39 -2.10
C THR A 176 -8.46 -11.37 -3.05
N VAL A 177 -7.73 -10.32 -3.44
CA VAL A 177 -8.26 -9.24 -4.28
C VAL A 177 -8.75 -9.78 -5.62
N VAL A 178 -7.92 -10.52 -6.34
CA VAL A 178 -8.26 -11.07 -7.66
C VAL A 178 -9.41 -12.07 -7.55
N LYS A 179 -9.36 -12.97 -6.55
CA LYS A 179 -10.41 -13.95 -6.31
C LYS A 179 -11.77 -13.31 -6.04
N ASN A 180 -11.79 -12.19 -5.33
CA ASN A 180 -13.02 -11.48 -5.02
C ASN A 180 -13.64 -10.77 -6.25
N LEU A 181 -12.88 -10.56 -7.31
CA LEU A 181 -13.36 -9.99 -8.57
C LEU A 181 -13.97 -11.03 -9.52
N LEU A 182 -13.64 -12.33 -9.35
CA LEU A 182 -14.18 -13.39 -10.18
C LEU A 182 -15.72 -13.47 -10.08
N GLY A 183 -16.37 -13.63 -11.22
CA GLY A 183 -17.83 -13.74 -11.32
C GLY A 183 -18.61 -12.46 -11.05
N LYS A 184 -17.94 -11.29 -10.93
CA LYS A 184 -18.59 -9.99 -10.69
C LYS A 184 -18.96 -9.27 -11.98
N GLY A 185 -18.54 -9.75 -13.15
CA GLY A 185 -18.84 -9.16 -14.47
C GLY A 185 -18.18 -7.79 -14.71
N ARG A 186 -17.23 -7.38 -13.87
CA ARG A 186 -16.50 -6.13 -14.01
C ARG A 186 -15.30 -6.25 -14.96
N PHE A 187 -14.63 -7.39 -14.93
CA PHE A 187 -13.46 -7.73 -15.73
C PHE A 187 -13.61 -9.12 -16.32
N SER A 188 -12.75 -9.49 -17.28
CA SER A 188 -12.74 -10.83 -17.87
C SER A 188 -12.35 -11.90 -16.84
N ASP A 189 -13.27 -12.84 -16.55
CA ASP A 189 -12.97 -13.98 -15.66
C ASP A 189 -11.81 -14.83 -16.20
N GLN A 190 -11.60 -14.88 -17.50
CA GLN A 190 -10.47 -15.60 -18.11
C GLN A 190 -9.13 -14.94 -17.72
N VAL A 191 -9.04 -13.63 -17.78
CA VAL A 191 -7.84 -12.87 -17.37
C VAL A 191 -7.64 -12.96 -15.86
N LEU A 192 -8.71 -12.76 -15.07
CA LEU A 192 -8.64 -12.87 -13.61
C LEU A 192 -8.16 -14.23 -13.12
N ARG A 193 -8.57 -15.34 -13.79
CA ARG A 193 -8.09 -16.69 -13.44
C ARG A 193 -6.58 -16.83 -13.69
N LYS A 194 -6.08 -16.35 -14.82
CA LYS A 194 -4.65 -16.38 -15.11
C LYS A 194 -3.83 -15.59 -14.08
N ILE A 195 -4.30 -14.38 -13.73
CA ILE A 195 -3.65 -13.56 -12.69
C ILE A 195 -3.69 -14.28 -11.31
N TRP A 196 -4.77 -15.00 -11.02
CA TRP A 196 -4.91 -15.74 -9.75
C TRP A 196 -3.98 -16.97 -9.67
N GLU A 197 -3.66 -17.58 -10.79
CA GLU A 197 -2.84 -18.80 -10.88
C GLU A 197 -1.31 -18.51 -10.85
N GLN A 198 -0.92 -17.26 -10.97
CA GLN A 198 0.48 -16.78 -10.84
C GLN A 198 0.87 -16.52 -9.41
#